data_c21e285571de724baba7be202cb57bc7
#
_entry.id   c21e285571de724baba7be202cb57bc7
#
_cell.length_a   1.000
_cell.length_b   1.000
_cell.length_c   1.000
_cell.angle_alpha   90.00
_cell.angle_beta   90.00
_cell.angle_gamma   90.00
#
_symmetry.space_group_name_H-M   'P 1'
#
loop_
_entity.id
_entity.type
_entity.pdbx_description
1 polymer ?
#
loop_
_entity_poly.entity_id
_entity_poly.type
_entity_poly.pdbx_seq_one_letter_code
_entity_poly.pdbx_strand_id
1 'polypeptide(L)'
;QQGDNEWKHFDDTVYGGDFLQHQPPVKEMAEWAPRIIDLMDRLGVPFNRTPEGFRDQRRFGGTLYKRTSFAGATTGQQLLYALDEQVRRWEGEGRVKKWEFWDFLEPVVDDDGRCIGAVCQDMVTMKFKAFSADAVILASGGCGLLYGRSTMSMICTGSAVSRAYKAGVKYGNAEFIQVHPTAVPGADKLRLMSESARGEGGRVWVPRKPQDARDPKDIPTDERYYFLEERYPEYGNLV
;
A
#
# COMPACT_ATOMS: atom_id res chain seq x y z
N GLN A 1 6.12 -21.22 -5.96
CA GLN A 1 7.50 -21.37 -6.43
C GLN A 1 8.17 -22.55 -5.70
N GLN A 2 9.14 -23.22 -6.35
CA GLN A 2 9.84 -24.35 -5.73
C GLN A 2 10.56 -23.89 -4.44
N GLY A 3 10.26 -24.56 -3.32
CA GLY A 3 10.84 -24.29 -2.01
C GLY A 3 10.15 -23.20 -1.18
N ASP A 4 9.17 -22.50 -1.74
CA ASP A 4 8.34 -21.50 -1.02
C ASP A 4 6.96 -22.09 -0.68
N ASN A 5 6.32 -21.54 0.37
CA ASN A 5 4.97 -21.88 0.78
C ASN A 5 4.35 -20.78 1.65
N GLU A 6 3.08 -20.93 1.99
CA GLU A 6 2.31 -19.96 2.78
C GLU A 6 2.92 -19.74 4.18
N TRP A 7 3.46 -20.81 4.79
CA TRP A 7 4.10 -20.71 6.10
C TRP A 7 5.36 -19.83 6.06
N LYS A 8 6.21 -20.01 5.04
CA LYS A 8 7.38 -19.17 4.86
C LYS A 8 7.01 -17.71 4.55
N HIS A 9 5.90 -17.50 3.81
CA HIS A 9 5.38 -16.15 3.59
C HIS A 9 4.91 -15.51 4.92
N PHE A 10 4.22 -16.27 5.75
CA PHE A 10 3.83 -15.82 7.09
C PHE A 10 5.05 -15.49 7.95
N ASP A 11 6.03 -16.39 8.02
CA ASP A 11 7.24 -16.24 8.82
C ASP A 11 8.06 -15.01 8.39
N ASP A 12 8.33 -14.87 7.08
CA ASP A 12 9.00 -13.69 6.53
C ASP A 12 8.28 -12.37 6.89
N THR A 13 6.95 -12.38 6.87
CA THR A 13 6.15 -11.20 7.17
C THR A 13 6.19 -10.86 8.66
N VAL A 14 6.12 -11.86 9.52
CA VAL A 14 6.20 -11.67 10.98
C VAL A 14 7.60 -11.19 11.37
N TYR A 15 8.63 -11.80 10.81
CA TYR A 15 10.02 -11.42 11.05
C TYR A 15 10.32 -10.00 10.54
N GLY A 16 9.89 -9.69 9.31
CA GLY A 16 10.07 -8.35 8.71
C GLY A 16 9.30 -7.24 9.44
N GLY A 17 8.24 -7.58 10.15
CA GLY A 17 7.48 -6.67 11.01
C GLY A 17 7.97 -6.61 12.45
N ASP A 18 9.13 -7.18 12.75
CA ASP A 18 9.75 -7.22 14.08
C ASP A 18 8.82 -7.77 15.18
N PHE A 19 7.96 -8.73 14.82
CA PHE A 19 6.97 -9.37 15.69
C PHE A 19 5.93 -8.42 16.31
N LEU A 20 5.81 -7.20 15.81
CA LEU A 20 4.89 -6.19 16.36
C LEU A 20 3.45 -6.35 15.82
N GLN A 21 3.28 -6.98 14.68
CA GLN A 21 1.98 -7.14 14.03
C GLN A 21 1.08 -8.17 14.73
N HIS A 22 -0.23 -8.01 14.53
CA HIS A 22 -1.22 -9.00 14.94
C HIS A 22 -1.11 -10.23 14.03
N GLN A 23 -0.57 -11.33 14.53
CA GLN A 23 -0.15 -12.49 13.74
C GLN A 23 -1.29 -13.29 13.10
N PRO A 24 -2.46 -13.51 13.74
CA PRO A 24 -3.55 -14.29 13.11
C PRO A 24 -4.01 -13.73 11.75
N PRO A 25 -4.28 -12.43 11.58
CA PRO A 25 -4.58 -11.86 10.25
C PRO A 25 -3.45 -12.02 9.24
N VAL A 26 -2.19 -11.94 9.68
CA VAL A 26 -1.02 -12.13 8.80
C VAL A 26 -0.97 -13.56 8.27
N LYS A 27 -1.27 -14.54 9.14
CA LYS A 27 -1.33 -15.95 8.73
C LYS A 27 -2.43 -16.17 7.70
N GLU A 28 -3.61 -15.66 7.96
CA GLU A 28 -4.74 -15.77 7.02
C GLU A 28 -4.43 -15.09 5.68
N MET A 29 -3.82 -13.92 5.70
CA MET A 29 -3.34 -13.23 4.49
C MET A 29 -2.39 -14.13 3.68
N ALA A 30 -1.42 -14.77 4.33
CA ALA A 30 -0.46 -15.63 3.64
C ALA A 30 -1.13 -16.86 3.01
N GLU A 31 -2.10 -17.47 3.70
CA GLU A 31 -2.89 -18.60 3.20
C GLU A 31 -3.78 -18.23 2.01
N TRP A 32 -4.34 -17.01 2.02
CA TRP A 32 -5.19 -16.52 0.93
C TRP A 32 -4.42 -15.96 -0.27
N ALA A 33 -3.17 -15.55 -0.08
CA ALA A 33 -2.39 -14.87 -1.12
C ALA A 33 -2.34 -15.63 -2.47
N PRO A 34 -2.10 -16.96 -2.55
CA PRO A 34 -2.10 -17.66 -3.82
C PRO A 34 -3.45 -17.60 -4.53
N ARG A 35 -4.55 -17.76 -3.77
CA ARG A 35 -5.93 -17.73 -4.31
C ARG A 35 -6.29 -16.34 -4.82
N ILE A 36 -5.86 -15.29 -4.12
CA ILE A 36 -6.10 -13.90 -4.53
C ILE A 36 -5.38 -13.61 -5.84
N ILE A 37 -4.13 -14.02 -5.98
CA ILE A 37 -3.37 -13.85 -7.22
C ILE A 37 -4.00 -14.63 -8.39
N ASP A 38 -4.46 -15.86 -8.15
CA ASP A 38 -5.20 -16.64 -9.15
C ASP A 38 -6.51 -15.96 -9.55
N LEU A 39 -7.23 -15.38 -8.61
CA LEU A 39 -8.43 -14.60 -8.88
C LEU A 39 -8.11 -13.38 -9.74
N MET A 40 -7.10 -12.59 -9.38
CA MET A 40 -6.71 -11.39 -10.13
C MET A 40 -6.28 -11.73 -11.56
N ASP A 41 -5.58 -12.82 -11.76
CA ASP A 41 -5.21 -13.32 -13.10
C ASP A 41 -6.46 -13.65 -13.94
N ARG A 42 -7.44 -14.34 -13.35
CA ARG A 42 -8.74 -14.63 -14.01
C ARG A 42 -9.57 -13.39 -14.29
N LEU A 43 -9.44 -12.35 -13.49
CA LEU A 43 -10.08 -11.04 -13.70
C LEU A 43 -9.38 -10.19 -14.75
N GLY A 44 -8.30 -10.71 -15.38
CA GLY A 44 -7.64 -10.06 -16.50
C GLY A 44 -6.46 -9.17 -16.14
N VAL A 45 -5.93 -9.24 -14.93
CA VAL A 45 -4.68 -8.53 -14.60
C VAL A 45 -3.54 -9.08 -15.47
N PRO A 46 -2.88 -8.24 -16.29
CA PRO A 46 -1.85 -8.69 -17.24
C PRO A 46 -0.51 -8.93 -16.52
N PHE A 47 -0.47 -9.91 -15.62
CA PHE A 47 0.78 -10.29 -14.97
C PHE A 47 1.85 -10.70 -15.99
N ASN A 48 3.09 -10.32 -15.72
CA ASN A 48 4.23 -10.78 -16.51
C ASN A 48 4.26 -12.31 -16.58
N ARG A 49 4.70 -12.81 -17.74
CA ARG A 49 4.79 -14.25 -18.02
C ARG A 49 6.21 -14.66 -18.32
N THR A 50 6.55 -15.88 -17.95
CA THR A 50 7.77 -16.56 -18.42
C THR A 50 7.60 -16.95 -19.90
N PRO A 51 8.69 -17.29 -20.62
CA PRO A 51 8.59 -17.79 -21.98
C PRO A 51 7.66 -19.01 -22.15
N GLU A 52 7.50 -19.82 -21.10
CA GLU A 52 6.62 -21.00 -21.08
C GLU A 52 5.17 -20.64 -20.77
N GLY A 53 4.85 -19.37 -20.49
CA GLY A 53 3.51 -18.88 -20.24
C GLY A 53 3.06 -18.88 -18.78
N PHE A 54 3.90 -19.31 -17.84
CA PHE A 54 3.60 -19.21 -16.41
C PHE A 54 3.69 -17.76 -15.92
N ARG A 55 3.00 -17.42 -14.81
CA ARG A 55 3.21 -16.12 -14.17
C ARG A 55 4.66 -15.97 -13.73
N ASP A 56 5.29 -14.92 -14.19
CA ASP A 56 6.62 -14.56 -13.72
C ASP A 56 6.53 -13.97 -12.32
N GLN A 57 7.53 -14.27 -11.51
CA GLN A 57 7.60 -13.84 -10.12
C GLN A 57 9.00 -13.29 -9.83
N ARG A 58 9.04 -12.22 -9.08
CA ARG A 58 10.29 -11.59 -8.65
C ARG A 58 10.42 -11.55 -7.13
N ARG A 59 11.61 -11.33 -6.65
CA ARG A 59 11.85 -10.91 -5.28
C ARG A 59 11.40 -9.46 -5.13
N PHE A 60 10.81 -9.13 -4.00
CA PHE A 60 10.45 -7.77 -3.68
C PHE A 60 10.95 -7.46 -2.25
N GLY A 61 11.65 -6.32 -2.09
CA GLY A 61 12.34 -6.03 -0.84
C GLY A 61 13.36 -7.13 -0.47
N GLY A 62 13.49 -7.43 0.79
CA GLY A 62 14.41 -8.44 1.33
C GLY A 62 13.94 -9.88 1.26
N THR A 63 12.87 -10.21 0.51
CA THR A 63 12.33 -11.58 0.48
C THR A 63 13.33 -12.58 -0.11
N LEU A 64 13.42 -13.75 0.51
CA LEU A 64 14.32 -14.80 0.05
C LEU A 64 13.82 -15.52 -1.21
N TYR A 65 12.49 -15.54 -1.40
CA TYR A 65 11.82 -16.27 -2.49
C TYR A 65 11.21 -15.31 -3.52
N LYS A 66 11.20 -15.74 -4.77
CA LYS A 66 10.49 -15.04 -5.85
C LYS A 66 8.99 -15.36 -5.74
N ARG A 67 8.24 -14.66 -4.92
CA ARG A 67 6.80 -14.89 -4.72
C ARG A 67 5.90 -13.77 -5.24
N THR A 68 6.48 -12.63 -5.61
CA THR A 68 5.71 -11.46 -6.02
C THR A 68 5.37 -11.50 -7.49
N SER A 69 4.09 -11.71 -7.81
CA SER A 69 3.56 -11.52 -9.15
C SER A 69 3.47 -10.02 -9.47
N PHE A 70 3.76 -9.62 -10.68
CA PHE A 70 3.84 -8.21 -11.06
C PHE A 70 3.39 -8.00 -12.51
N ALA A 71 2.94 -6.78 -12.81
CA ALA A 71 2.58 -6.33 -14.15
C ALA A 71 3.44 -5.09 -14.49
N GLY A 72 4.70 -5.32 -14.83
CA GLY A 72 5.68 -4.28 -15.07
C GLY A 72 5.77 -3.27 -13.92
N ALA A 73 5.78 -1.99 -14.25
CA ALA A 73 5.80 -0.88 -13.29
C ALA A 73 4.39 -0.44 -12.83
N THR A 74 3.32 -1.01 -13.37
CA THR A 74 1.94 -0.57 -13.16
C THR A 74 1.08 -1.60 -12.43
N THR A 75 1.67 -2.50 -11.66
CA THR A 75 0.98 -3.59 -10.97
C THR A 75 -0.25 -3.10 -10.20
N GLY A 76 -0.10 -2.10 -9.35
CA GLY A 76 -1.21 -1.56 -8.55
C GLY A 76 -2.33 -0.96 -9.41
N GLN A 77 -1.99 -0.27 -10.48
CA GLN A 77 -2.96 0.29 -11.43
C GLN A 77 -3.75 -0.81 -12.13
N GLN A 78 -3.09 -1.88 -12.56
CA GLN A 78 -3.74 -3.01 -13.23
C GLN A 78 -4.69 -3.77 -12.29
N LEU A 79 -4.28 -3.97 -11.03
CA LEU A 79 -5.17 -4.54 -10.00
C LEU A 79 -6.41 -3.66 -9.79
N LEU A 80 -6.24 -2.35 -9.73
CA LEU A 80 -7.35 -1.41 -9.56
C LEU A 80 -8.31 -1.46 -10.75
N TYR A 81 -7.80 -1.48 -11.98
CA TYR A 81 -8.63 -1.56 -13.18
C TYR A 81 -9.45 -2.84 -13.23
N ALA A 82 -8.85 -4.00 -12.95
CA ALA A 82 -9.55 -5.26 -12.93
C ALA A 82 -10.69 -5.28 -11.90
N LEU A 83 -10.47 -4.68 -10.71
CA LEU A 83 -11.50 -4.58 -9.68
C LEU A 83 -12.59 -3.56 -10.05
N ASP A 84 -12.23 -2.41 -10.64
CA ASP A 84 -13.21 -1.41 -11.11
C ASP A 84 -14.11 -1.99 -12.20
N GLU A 85 -13.57 -2.80 -13.12
CA GLU A 85 -14.37 -3.50 -14.14
C GLU A 85 -15.41 -4.44 -13.51
N GLN A 86 -15.04 -5.15 -12.42
CA GLN A 86 -16.01 -5.99 -11.71
C GLN A 86 -17.10 -5.14 -11.03
N VAL A 87 -16.74 -4.01 -10.43
CA VAL A 87 -17.72 -3.08 -9.85
C VAL A 87 -18.68 -2.56 -10.93
N ARG A 88 -18.16 -2.15 -12.11
CA ARG A 88 -18.97 -1.69 -13.24
C ARG A 88 -19.91 -2.76 -13.77
N ARG A 89 -19.46 -4.00 -13.81
CA ARG A 89 -20.32 -5.14 -14.16
C ARG A 89 -21.51 -5.25 -13.22
N TRP A 90 -21.28 -5.23 -11.91
CA TRP A 90 -22.34 -5.31 -10.91
C TRP A 90 -23.24 -4.08 -10.89
N GLU A 91 -22.69 -2.90 -11.23
CA GLU A 91 -23.47 -1.69 -11.44
C GLU A 91 -24.42 -1.85 -12.65
N GLY A 92 -23.91 -2.39 -13.77
CA GLY A 92 -24.73 -2.71 -14.94
C GLY A 92 -25.84 -3.72 -14.68
N GLU A 93 -25.64 -4.65 -13.74
CA GLU A 93 -26.64 -5.61 -13.27
C GLU A 93 -27.62 -4.99 -12.23
N GLY A 94 -27.44 -3.73 -11.85
CA GLY A 94 -28.26 -3.04 -10.85
C GLY A 94 -28.01 -3.44 -9.39
N ARG A 95 -26.94 -4.21 -9.13
CA ARG A 95 -26.58 -4.67 -7.78
C ARG A 95 -25.69 -3.71 -7.02
N VAL A 96 -25.01 -2.81 -7.72
CA VAL A 96 -24.16 -1.77 -7.15
C VAL A 96 -24.66 -0.41 -7.58
N LYS A 97 -24.70 0.52 -6.68
CA LYS A 97 -24.93 1.93 -6.96
C LYS A 97 -23.74 2.73 -6.47
N LYS A 98 -23.07 3.47 -7.35
CA LYS A 98 -21.99 4.36 -7.00
C LYS A 98 -22.53 5.77 -6.67
N TRP A 99 -21.89 6.39 -5.69
CA TRP A 99 -22.15 7.75 -5.27
C TRP A 99 -20.83 8.50 -5.30
N GLU A 100 -20.47 8.98 -6.47
CA GLU A 100 -19.24 9.74 -6.69
C GLU A 100 -19.40 11.18 -6.20
N PHE A 101 -18.29 11.80 -5.78
CA PHE A 101 -18.27 13.16 -5.18
C PHE A 101 -19.10 13.28 -3.90
N TRP A 102 -19.17 12.22 -3.12
CA TRP A 102 -19.79 12.22 -1.80
C TRP A 102 -18.74 12.04 -0.72
N ASP A 103 -18.80 12.88 0.31
CA ASP A 103 -17.92 12.75 1.48
C ASP A 103 -18.64 12.00 2.60
N PHE A 104 -17.92 11.06 3.23
CA PHE A 104 -18.40 10.34 4.40
C PHE A 104 -18.27 11.25 5.64
N LEU A 105 -19.37 11.49 6.35
CA LEU A 105 -19.38 12.33 7.54
C LEU A 105 -19.33 11.52 8.82
N GLU A 106 -20.21 10.54 8.96
CA GLU A 106 -20.24 9.70 10.16
C GLU A 106 -21.03 8.41 9.93
N PRO A 107 -20.74 7.33 10.69
CA PRO A 107 -21.62 6.17 10.75
C PRO A 107 -22.88 6.54 11.57
N VAL A 108 -24.00 5.91 11.23
CA VAL A 108 -25.22 5.96 12.04
C VAL A 108 -25.25 4.73 12.94
N VAL A 109 -25.27 4.97 14.25
CA VAL A 109 -25.29 3.91 15.27
C VAL A 109 -26.59 4.01 16.04
N ASP A 110 -27.29 2.90 16.21
CA ASP A 110 -28.52 2.82 17.00
C ASP A 110 -28.24 2.76 18.52
N ASP A 111 -29.32 2.76 19.31
CA ASP A 111 -29.22 2.73 20.77
C ASP A 111 -28.58 1.42 21.30
N ASP A 112 -28.60 0.34 20.51
CA ASP A 112 -27.96 -0.94 20.82
C ASP A 112 -26.48 -0.99 20.41
N GLY A 113 -25.95 0.10 19.82
CA GLY A 113 -24.56 0.20 19.36
C GLY A 113 -24.30 -0.48 18.01
N ARG A 114 -25.35 -0.81 17.23
CA ARG A 114 -25.18 -1.38 15.88
C ARG A 114 -25.07 -0.27 14.84
N CYS A 115 -24.15 -0.41 13.90
CA CYS A 115 -24.09 0.46 12.74
C CYS A 115 -25.22 0.09 11.75
N ILE A 116 -26.12 1.05 11.51
CA ILE A 116 -27.30 0.89 10.66
C ILE A 116 -27.23 1.74 9.39
N GLY A 117 -26.11 2.41 9.14
CA GLY A 117 -25.92 3.23 7.96
C GLY A 117 -24.82 4.27 8.09
N ALA A 118 -24.88 5.24 7.21
CA ALA A 118 -23.92 6.35 7.17
C ALA A 118 -24.58 7.64 6.73
N VAL A 119 -24.08 8.77 7.24
CA VAL A 119 -24.40 10.11 6.73
C VAL A 119 -23.26 10.56 5.81
N CYS A 120 -23.64 11.01 4.62
CA CYS A 120 -22.71 11.56 3.65
C CYS A 120 -23.18 12.91 3.14
N GLN A 121 -22.25 13.68 2.60
CA GLN A 121 -22.50 14.97 1.97
C GLN A 121 -22.18 14.92 0.47
N ASP A 122 -23.11 15.34 -0.34
CA ASP A 122 -22.89 15.60 -1.76
C ASP A 122 -21.99 16.85 -1.90
N MET A 123 -20.80 16.66 -2.43
CA MET A 123 -19.80 17.73 -2.56
C MET A 123 -20.12 18.72 -3.69
N VAL A 124 -21.09 18.43 -4.52
CA VAL A 124 -21.54 19.33 -5.59
C VAL A 124 -22.69 20.23 -5.09
N THR A 125 -23.69 19.65 -4.44
CA THR A 125 -24.88 20.37 -3.97
C THR A 125 -24.81 20.77 -2.50
N MET A 126 -23.82 20.28 -1.77
CA MET A 126 -23.63 20.45 -0.32
C MET A 126 -24.79 19.90 0.53
N LYS A 127 -25.65 19.08 -0.05
CA LYS A 127 -26.77 18.45 0.67
C LYS A 127 -26.32 17.20 1.41
N PHE A 128 -26.93 16.99 2.57
CA PHE A 128 -26.71 15.79 3.38
C PHE A 128 -27.71 14.70 3.01
N LYS A 129 -27.26 13.45 3.12
CA LYS A 129 -28.09 12.27 2.95
C LYS A 129 -27.67 11.17 3.90
N ALA A 130 -28.65 10.56 4.56
CA ALA A 130 -28.47 9.32 5.28
C ALA A 130 -28.71 8.12 4.36
N PHE A 131 -27.81 7.16 4.43
CA PHE A 131 -27.92 5.87 3.74
C PHE A 131 -28.13 4.79 4.79
N SER A 132 -29.25 4.08 4.70
CA SER A 132 -29.48 2.90 5.53
C SER A 132 -28.75 1.69 4.95
N ALA A 133 -28.11 0.90 5.81
CA ALA A 133 -27.41 -0.32 5.41
C ALA A 133 -27.32 -1.30 6.59
N ASP A 134 -27.33 -2.59 6.29
CA ASP A 134 -27.10 -3.66 7.27
C ASP A 134 -25.64 -3.73 7.76
N ALA A 135 -24.71 -3.20 6.95
CA ALA A 135 -23.31 -3.09 7.30
C ALA A 135 -22.65 -1.93 6.55
N VAL A 136 -21.65 -1.31 7.17
CA VAL A 136 -20.83 -0.24 6.57
C VAL A 136 -19.38 -0.67 6.59
N ILE A 137 -18.75 -0.68 5.40
CA ILE A 137 -17.33 -1.01 5.23
C ILE A 137 -16.58 0.30 4.94
N LEU A 138 -15.63 0.66 5.81
CA LEU A 138 -14.73 1.78 5.59
C LEU A 138 -13.48 1.30 4.84
N ALA A 139 -13.33 1.72 3.59
CA ALA A 139 -12.18 1.45 2.75
C ALA A 139 -11.53 2.77 2.26
N SER A 140 -11.48 3.76 3.14
CA SER A 140 -11.07 5.14 2.86
C SER A 140 -9.56 5.34 2.72
N GLY A 141 -8.77 4.28 2.79
CA GLY A 141 -7.31 4.37 2.79
C GLY A 141 -6.75 4.86 4.12
N GLY A 142 -5.49 5.26 4.11
CA GLY A 142 -4.76 5.66 5.31
C GLY A 142 -4.87 7.14 5.65
N CYS A 143 -4.01 7.57 6.57
CA CYS A 143 -3.98 8.93 7.11
C CYS A 143 -2.61 9.62 6.91
N GLY A 144 -1.88 9.25 5.85
CA GLY A 144 -0.50 9.73 5.62
C GLY A 144 -0.35 11.24 5.55
N LEU A 145 -1.37 11.97 5.05
CA LEU A 145 -1.32 13.43 4.95
C LEU A 145 -1.26 14.11 6.33
N LEU A 146 -1.73 13.46 7.38
CA LEU A 146 -1.67 13.97 8.75
C LEU A 146 -0.22 14.27 9.19
N TYR A 147 0.75 13.55 8.66
CA TYR A 147 2.18 13.69 9.01
C TYR A 147 2.93 14.67 8.09
N GLY A 148 2.21 15.43 7.27
CA GLY A 148 2.77 16.43 6.37
C GLY A 148 3.32 15.82 5.09
N ARG A 149 4.63 15.60 4.99
CA ARG A 149 5.25 15.03 3.80
C ARG A 149 5.14 13.50 3.81
N SER A 150 4.47 12.94 2.79
CA SER A 150 4.24 11.51 2.66
C SER A 150 4.31 11.08 1.20
N THR A 151 4.61 9.81 0.96
CA THR A 151 4.47 9.16 -0.36
C THR A 151 3.05 8.71 -0.64
N MET A 152 2.16 8.73 0.36
CA MET A 152 0.74 8.39 0.21
C MET A 152 0.01 9.41 -0.66
N SER A 153 -1.16 9.04 -1.15
CA SER A 153 -2.03 9.98 -1.86
C SER A 153 -2.47 11.12 -0.94
N MET A 154 -2.62 12.31 -1.49
CA MET A 154 -3.12 13.49 -0.76
C MET A 154 -4.58 13.33 -0.29
N ILE A 155 -5.34 12.41 -0.85
CA ILE A 155 -6.67 12.06 -0.37
C ILE A 155 -6.65 11.23 0.93
N CYS A 156 -5.48 10.73 1.34
CA CYS A 156 -5.31 9.98 2.59
C CYS A 156 -5.25 10.92 3.80
N THR A 157 -6.34 11.64 4.04
CA THR A 157 -6.48 12.65 5.09
C THR A 157 -6.77 12.06 6.47
N GLY A 158 -7.27 10.82 6.53
CA GLY A 158 -7.75 10.20 7.77
C GLY A 158 -9.11 10.72 8.27
N SER A 159 -9.81 11.55 7.50
CA SER A 159 -11.08 12.15 7.93
C SER A 159 -12.13 11.09 8.27
N ALA A 160 -12.35 10.11 7.40
CA ALA A 160 -13.33 9.05 7.65
C ALA A 160 -12.98 8.20 8.88
N VAL A 161 -11.72 7.86 9.07
CA VAL A 161 -11.23 7.13 10.25
C VAL A 161 -11.49 7.94 11.53
N SER A 162 -11.17 9.24 11.51
CA SER A 162 -11.42 10.15 12.65
C SER A 162 -12.90 10.24 13.00
N ARG A 163 -13.76 10.30 12.01
CA ARG A 163 -15.24 10.35 12.20
C ARG A 163 -15.76 9.06 12.82
N ALA A 164 -15.32 7.92 12.27
CA ALA A 164 -15.69 6.62 12.80
C ALA A 164 -15.20 6.43 14.25
N TYR A 165 -13.96 6.83 14.55
CA TYR A 165 -13.42 6.79 15.91
C TYR A 165 -14.23 7.63 16.90
N LYS A 166 -14.62 8.85 16.52
CA LYS A 166 -15.48 9.74 17.33
C LYS A 166 -16.86 9.14 17.59
N ALA A 167 -17.36 8.31 16.68
CA ALA A 167 -18.62 7.57 16.83
C ALA A 167 -18.48 6.28 17.66
N GLY A 168 -17.31 6.01 18.26
CA GLY A 168 -17.05 4.87 19.13
C GLY A 168 -16.46 3.64 18.44
N VAL A 169 -16.14 3.70 17.15
CA VAL A 169 -15.44 2.61 16.45
C VAL A 169 -14.02 2.47 17.00
N LYS A 170 -13.60 1.24 17.30
CA LYS A 170 -12.25 0.96 17.77
C LYS A 170 -11.24 1.19 16.65
N TYR A 171 -10.14 1.88 16.97
CA TYR A 171 -9.02 2.10 16.07
C TYR A 171 -7.81 1.33 16.57
N GLY A 172 -7.40 0.30 15.84
CA GLY A 172 -6.24 -0.52 16.18
C GLY A 172 -4.99 -0.08 15.45
N ASN A 173 -3.82 -0.28 16.08
CA ASN A 173 -2.49 -0.06 15.51
C ASN A 173 -2.27 1.37 14.97
N ALA A 174 -2.78 2.37 15.67
CA ALA A 174 -2.66 3.77 15.26
C ALA A 174 -1.21 4.27 15.20
N GLU A 175 -0.31 3.62 15.94
CA GLU A 175 1.12 3.91 15.99
C GLU A 175 1.90 3.42 14.76
N PHE A 176 1.34 2.51 13.96
CA PHE A 176 2.02 1.96 12.81
C PHE A 176 1.86 2.84 11.57
N ILE A 177 2.82 3.74 11.40
CA ILE A 177 2.95 4.57 10.20
C ILE A 177 4.22 4.16 9.46
N GLN A 178 4.07 3.65 8.26
CA GLN A 178 5.21 3.34 7.42
C GLN A 178 5.72 4.61 6.70
N VAL A 179 7.00 4.89 6.87
CA VAL A 179 7.71 5.92 6.13
C VAL A 179 8.64 5.24 5.12
N HIS A 180 8.48 5.56 3.84
CA HIS A 180 9.38 5.01 2.81
C HIS A 180 10.69 5.80 2.81
N PRO A 181 11.85 5.15 2.99
CA PRO A 181 13.14 5.84 3.19
C PRO A 181 13.70 6.45 1.90
N THR A 182 13.30 5.97 0.72
CA THR A 182 13.75 6.47 -0.57
C THR A 182 12.61 7.17 -1.30
N ALA A 183 12.57 8.49 -1.16
CA ALA A 183 11.56 9.32 -1.78
C ALA A 183 12.17 10.60 -2.34
N VAL A 184 11.62 11.07 -3.46
CA VAL A 184 12.00 12.33 -4.10
C VAL A 184 11.00 13.40 -3.70
N PRO A 185 11.44 14.56 -3.21
CA PRO A 185 10.55 15.68 -2.91
C PRO A 185 9.76 16.14 -4.13
N GLY A 186 8.49 16.45 -3.93
CA GLY A 186 7.61 17.08 -4.90
C GLY A 186 6.89 18.27 -4.28
N ALA A 187 6.21 19.06 -5.08
CA ALA A 187 5.50 20.26 -4.61
C ALA A 187 4.32 19.91 -3.69
N ASP A 188 3.63 18.81 -3.99
CA ASP A 188 2.43 18.34 -3.30
C ASP A 188 2.74 17.21 -2.29
N LYS A 189 3.55 16.24 -2.70
CA LYS A 189 3.88 15.07 -1.88
C LYS A 189 5.27 14.52 -2.23
N LEU A 190 5.75 13.57 -1.45
CA LEU A 190 6.93 12.79 -1.81
C LEU A 190 6.60 11.80 -2.93
N ARG A 191 7.52 11.63 -3.88
CA ARG A 191 7.43 10.60 -4.92
C ARG A 191 8.25 9.38 -4.50
N LEU A 192 7.62 8.23 -4.51
CA LEU A 192 8.26 6.97 -4.16
C LEU A 192 9.36 6.63 -5.18
N MET A 193 10.56 6.37 -4.68
CA MET A 193 11.60 5.63 -5.42
C MET A 193 11.44 4.15 -5.09
N SER A 194 11.38 3.30 -6.10
CA SER A 194 11.19 1.88 -5.88
C SER A 194 12.30 1.26 -5.03
N GLU A 195 11.92 0.47 -4.03
CA GLU A 195 12.87 -0.34 -3.24
C GLU A 195 13.60 -1.37 -4.09
N SER A 196 13.04 -1.75 -5.23
CA SER A 196 13.69 -2.68 -6.16
C SER A 196 15.07 -2.21 -6.58
N ALA A 197 15.31 -0.90 -6.68
CA ALA A 197 16.63 -0.37 -7.02
C ALA A 197 17.70 -0.79 -5.98
N ARG A 198 17.37 -0.75 -4.69
CA ARG A 198 18.28 -1.23 -3.63
C ARG A 198 18.34 -2.76 -3.60
N GLY A 199 17.21 -3.43 -3.73
CA GLY A 199 17.13 -4.90 -3.79
C GLY A 199 17.92 -5.53 -4.94
N GLU A 200 18.14 -4.79 -6.03
CA GLU A 200 18.96 -5.21 -7.18
C GLU A 200 20.41 -4.70 -7.07
N GLY A 201 20.84 -4.26 -5.90
CA GLY A 201 22.22 -3.84 -5.63
C GLY A 201 22.47 -2.32 -5.79
N GLY A 202 21.42 -1.53 -5.93
CA GLY A 202 21.54 -0.06 -5.95
C GLY A 202 21.99 0.47 -4.59
N ARG A 203 22.97 1.37 -4.62
CA ARG A 203 23.55 1.97 -3.42
C ARG A 203 23.11 3.42 -3.25
N VAL A 204 22.88 3.82 -2.00
CA VAL A 204 22.52 5.19 -1.64
C VAL A 204 23.75 5.94 -1.15
N TRP A 205 23.97 7.14 -1.67
CA TRP A 205 25.13 7.92 -1.31
C TRP A 205 24.85 9.43 -1.33
N VAL A 206 25.71 10.20 -0.69
CA VAL A 206 25.77 11.66 -0.77
C VAL A 206 27.18 12.10 -1.17
N PRO A 207 27.37 13.29 -1.75
CA PRO A 207 28.72 13.82 -1.97
C PRO A 207 29.48 13.94 -0.64
N ARG A 208 30.76 13.57 -0.63
CA ARG A 208 31.63 13.79 0.55
C ARG A 208 31.83 15.29 0.81
N LYS A 209 31.86 16.09 -0.26
CA LYS A 209 31.93 17.53 -0.15
C LYS A 209 30.53 18.11 0.09
N PRO A 210 30.28 18.79 1.22
CA PRO A 210 29.01 19.48 1.46
C PRO A 210 28.68 20.49 0.37
N GLN A 211 27.40 20.56 -0.03
CA GLN A 211 26.90 21.49 -1.04
C GLN A 211 27.59 21.36 -2.41
N ASP A 212 28.00 20.16 -2.78
CA ASP A 212 28.54 19.92 -4.11
C ASP A 212 27.47 20.18 -5.17
N ALA A 213 27.71 21.15 -6.04
CA ALA A 213 26.74 21.56 -7.06
C ALA A 213 26.89 20.80 -8.39
N ARG A 214 27.81 19.83 -8.48
CA ARG A 214 27.96 18.99 -9.68
C ARG A 214 26.74 18.10 -9.87
N ASP A 215 26.49 17.73 -11.13
CA ASP A 215 25.51 16.69 -11.42
C ASP A 215 25.98 15.38 -10.74
N PRO A 216 25.10 14.63 -10.05
CA PRO A 216 25.47 13.39 -9.37
C PRO A 216 26.23 12.38 -10.25
N LYS A 217 25.93 12.32 -11.55
CA LYS A 217 26.64 11.44 -12.51
C LYS A 217 28.13 11.81 -12.68
N ASP A 218 28.47 13.10 -12.48
CA ASP A 218 29.82 13.63 -12.69
C ASP A 218 30.67 13.56 -11.41
N ILE A 219 30.12 13.08 -10.29
CA ILE A 219 30.83 12.91 -9.03
C ILE A 219 31.49 11.51 -9.04
N PRO A 220 32.86 11.43 -9.00
CA PRO A 220 33.58 10.17 -8.95
C PRO A 220 33.21 9.31 -7.76
N THR A 221 33.38 7.99 -7.88
CA THR A 221 32.98 7.02 -6.85
C THR A 221 33.71 7.23 -5.51
N ASP A 222 34.97 7.62 -5.54
CA ASP A 222 35.80 7.93 -4.36
C ASP A 222 35.38 9.20 -3.62
N GLU A 223 34.68 10.10 -4.31
CA GLU A 223 34.07 11.31 -3.72
C GLU A 223 32.64 11.08 -3.21
N ARG A 224 32.11 9.86 -3.34
CA ARG A 224 30.78 9.47 -2.83
C ARG A 224 30.90 8.91 -1.43
N TYR A 225 30.01 9.32 -0.54
CA TYR A 225 29.86 8.77 0.79
C TYR A 225 28.67 7.82 0.82
N TYR A 226 28.96 6.55 0.84
CA TYR A 226 27.97 5.47 0.96
C TYR A 226 27.64 5.25 2.42
N PHE A 227 26.83 6.14 2.97
CA PHE A 227 26.63 6.27 4.41
C PHE A 227 25.98 5.04 5.06
N LEU A 228 25.18 4.28 4.33
CA LEU A 228 24.58 3.05 4.86
C LEU A 228 25.69 2.02 5.15
N GLU A 229 26.47 1.70 4.16
CA GLU A 229 27.53 0.70 4.26
C GLU A 229 28.69 1.16 5.13
N GLU A 230 29.03 2.45 5.12
CA GLU A 230 30.13 2.98 5.90
C GLU A 230 29.78 3.16 7.38
N ARG A 231 28.51 3.43 7.73
CA ARG A 231 28.06 3.58 9.13
C ARG A 231 27.58 2.28 9.76
N TYR A 232 27.09 1.36 8.95
CA TYR A 232 26.43 0.14 9.39
C TYR A 232 27.01 -1.10 8.70
N PRO A 233 28.35 -1.29 8.73
CA PRO A 233 29.01 -2.40 8.03
C PRO A 233 28.54 -3.77 8.52
N GLU A 234 28.01 -3.85 9.74
CA GLU A 234 27.47 -5.07 10.34
C GLU A 234 26.25 -5.64 9.61
N TYR A 235 25.51 -4.78 8.90
CA TYR A 235 24.34 -5.22 8.12
C TYR A 235 24.69 -5.67 6.70
N GLY A 236 25.90 -5.38 6.23
CA GLY A 236 26.38 -5.79 4.91
C GLY A 236 25.42 -5.33 3.79
N ASN A 237 25.02 -6.29 2.95
CA ASN A 237 24.11 -6.02 1.82
C ASN A 237 22.60 -5.97 2.21
N LEU A 238 22.28 -5.99 3.50
CA LEU A 238 20.90 -5.94 4.00
C LEU A 238 20.41 -4.51 4.25
N VAL A 239 21.28 -3.53 4.01
CA VAL A 239 20.97 -2.10 4.22
C VAL A 239 20.24 -1.50 3.03
#